data_c5356dc3e72597ecd23c3fb552018e2e
#
_entry.id   c5356dc3e72597ecd23c3fb552018e2e
#
_cell.length_a   1.000
_cell.length_b   1.000
_cell.length_c   1.000
_cell.angle_alpha   90.00
_cell.angle_beta   90.00
_cell.angle_gamma   90.00
#
_symmetry.space_group_name_H-M   'P 1'
#
loop_
_entity.id
_entity.type
_entity.pdbx_description
1 polymer ?
#
loop_
_entity_poly.entity_id
_entity_poly.type
_entity_poly.pdbx_seq_one_letter_code
_entity_poly.pdbx_strand_id
1 'polypeptide(L)'
;PQVIVSRRSDQLVRELFKLEVPEMADGLVEIKGVAREPGWRSKIAVISHVQGVDPVGACVGPRGSRVRMVVSELRGEKIDIIPFNEEPARYVAKALSPARVREVLVDDEERQATVIVPDDQLSLAIGREGMNARLAARLTGWRIDIKSESTFAREEAEDEFGDETESGVARCAAMLRTGKRCPNAAVPPTRYCALPAHARLGEVEASLGRPLTPEEVEEASTPKGWERVSELAPAAAVSGSGEVDEEGGDG
;
A
#
# COMPACT_ATOMS: atom_id res chain seq x y z
N PRO A 1 40.50 -26.64 1.67
CA PRO A 1 39.18 -26.07 1.48
C PRO A 1 38.69 -25.49 2.80
N GLN A 2 38.17 -24.27 2.76
CA GLN A 2 37.61 -23.59 3.91
C GLN A 2 36.12 -23.91 4.03
N VAL A 3 35.71 -24.49 5.15
CA VAL A 3 34.29 -24.78 5.41
C VAL A 3 33.74 -23.66 6.26
N ILE A 4 32.68 -23.01 5.75
CA ILE A 4 31.97 -21.94 6.47
C ILE A 4 30.66 -22.54 6.98
N VAL A 5 30.47 -22.50 8.30
CA VAL A 5 29.23 -22.92 8.96
C VAL A 5 28.44 -21.71 9.45
N SER A 6 27.13 -21.73 9.31
CA SER A 6 26.26 -20.62 9.72
C SER A 6 24.95 -21.14 10.30
N ARG A 7 24.53 -20.58 11.45
CA ARG A 7 23.19 -20.81 12.01
C ARG A 7 22.14 -19.79 11.52
N ARG A 8 22.55 -18.85 10.67
CA ARG A 8 21.67 -17.79 10.14
C ARG A 8 21.01 -18.16 8.81
N SER A 9 21.45 -19.28 8.20
CA SER A 9 20.91 -19.72 6.92
C SER A 9 19.46 -20.21 7.07
N ASP A 10 18.63 -19.91 6.06
CA ASP A 10 17.26 -20.42 5.94
C ASP A 10 17.24 -21.93 5.74
N GLN A 11 18.32 -22.49 5.15
CA GLN A 11 18.49 -23.93 4.99
C GLN A 11 18.49 -24.66 6.33
N LEU A 12 19.03 -24.05 7.40
CA LEU A 12 19.00 -24.65 8.73
C LEU A 12 17.55 -24.93 9.18
N VAL A 13 16.64 -24.00 8.95
CA VAL A 13 15.24 -24.18 9.31
C VAL A 13 14.62 -25.34 8.50
N ARG A 14 14.90 -25.40 7.21
CA ARG A 14 14.41 -26.49 6.34
C ARG A 14 14.88 -27.86 6.82
N GLU A 15 16.16 -27.99 7.13
CA GLU A 15 16.74 -29.27 7.59
C GLU A 15 16.20 -29.66 8.98
N LEU A 16 16.03 -28.71 9.91
CA LEU A 16 15.44 -29.00 11.21
C LEU A 16 14.00 -29.51 11.08
N PHE A 17 13.17 -28.89 10.22
CA PHE A 17 11.83 -29.39 9.97
C PHE A 17 11.83 -30.77 9.31
N LYS A 18 12.76 -31.01 8.39
CA LYS A 18 12.90 -32.33 7.75
C LYS A 18 13.28 -33.44 8.76
N LEU A 19 14.04 -33.10 9.79
CA LEU A 19 14.39 -34.05 10.86
C LEU A 19 13.18 -34.34 11.78
N GLU A 20 12.37 -33.32 12.09
CA GLU A 20 11.29 -33.43 13.07
C GLU A 20 9.94 -33.85 12.47
N VAL A 21 9.78 -33.71 11.13
CA VAL A 21 8.50 -33.94 10.43
C VAL A 21 8.68 -35.10 9.46
N PRO A 22 8.19 -36.31 9.80
CA PRO A 22 8.31 -37.49 8.93
C PRO A 22 7.71 -37.25 7.54
N GLU A 23 6.57 -36.53 7.46
CA GLU A 23 5.89 -36.24 6.21
C GLU A 23 6.76 -35.36 5.26
N MET A 24 7.71 -34.58 5.81
CA MET A 24 8.70 -33.85 5.01
C MET A 24 9.87 -34.75 4.59
N ALA A 25 10.29 -35.65 5.46
CA ALA A 25 11.32 -36.65 5.12
C ALA A 25 10.86 -37.58 3.98
N ASP A 26 9.58 -37.93 3.99
CA ASP A 26 8.94 -38.79 2.98
C ASP A 26 8.54 -38.01 1.71
N GLY A 27 8.75 -36.68 1.69
CA GLY A 27 8.43 -35.82 0.53
C GLY A 27 6.94 -35.54 0.32
N LEU A 28 6.07 -35.86 1.29
CA LEU A 28 4.63 -35.60 1.23
C LEU A 28 4.30 -34.14 1.48
N VAL A 29 5.10 -33.47 2.32
CA VAL A 29 5.01 -32.05 2.67
C VAL A 29 6.31 -31.35 2.31
N GLU A 30 6.22 -30.17 1.75
CA GLU A 30 7.37 -29.36 1.32
C GLU A 30 7.30 -27.94 1.88
N ILE A 31 8.47 -27.36 2.23
CA ILE A 31 8.61 -25.93 2.53
C ILE A 31 8.89 -25.19 1.22
N LYS A 32 7.90 -24.45 0.70
CA LYS A 32 8.03 -23.64 -0.51
C LYS A 32 8.87 -22.38 -0.29
N GLY A 33 8.67 -21.70 0.84
CA GLY A 33 9.33 -20.44 1.15
C GLY A 33 9.74 -20.35 2.62
N VAL A 34 10.79 -19.59 2.88
CA VAL A 34 11.24 -19.23 4.23
C VAL A 34 11.57 -17.74 4.22
N ALA A 35 10.99 -16.99 5.14
CA ALA A 35 11.40 -15.63 5.45
C ALA A 35 11.83 -15.58 6.91
N ARG A 36 13.08 -15.19 7.17
CA ARG A 36 13.73 -15.35 8.48
C ARG A 36 14.40 -14.07 8.96
N GLU A 37 14.20 -13.75 10.23
CA GLU A 37 15.05 -12.86 11.03
C GLU A 37 15.70 -13.72 12.12
N PRO A 38 16.95 -14.15 11.90
CA PRO A 38 17.61 -15.13 12.76
C PRO A 38 17.64 -14.70 14.23
N GLY A 39 17.21 -15.59 15.12
CA GLY A 39 17.14 -15.35 16.56
C GLY A 39 15.86 -14.63 17.03
N TRP A 40 15.00 -14.18 16.12
CA TRP A 40 13.77 -13.44 16.45
C TRP A 40 12.51 -14.17 15.98
N ARG A 41 12.32 -14.23 14.69
CA ARG A 41 11.11 -14.82 14.10
C ARG A 41 11.34 -15.29 12.67
N SER A 42 10.70 -16.40 12.34
CA SER A 42 10.66 -16.94 10.98
C SER A 42 9.22 -17.21 10.55
N LYS A 43 8.97 -17.05 9.26
CA LYS A 43 7.74 -17.50 8.61
C LYS A 43 8.12 -18.55 7.56
N ILE A 44 7.43 -19.68 7.59
CA ILE A 44 7.61 -20.73 6.58
C ILE A 44 6.31 -21.00 5.85
N ALA A 45 6.38 -21.12 4.54
CA ALA A 45 5.26 -21.51 3.70
C ALA A 45 5.37 -22.99 3.36
N VAL A 46 4.33 -23.74 3.67
CA VAL A 46 4.29 -25.20 3.51
C VAL A 46 3.16 -25.64 2.57
N ILE A 47 3.41 -26.65 1.79
CA ILE A 47 2.44 -27.28 0.89
C ILE A 47 2.46 -28.79 1.06
N SER A 48 1.30 -29.42 0.86
CA SER A 48 1.21 -30.87 0.71
C SER A 48 1.06 -31.27 -0.76
N HIS A 49 1.76 -32.29 -1.17
CA HIS A 49 1.62 -32.89 -2.50
C HIS A 49 0.58 -34.00 -2.53
N VAL A 50 0.04 -34.39 -1.36
CA VAL A 50 -0.93 -35.45 -1.22
C VAL A 50 -2.24 -34.90 -0.67
N GLN A 51 -3.32 -35.23 -1.35
CA GLN A 51 -4.67 -34.85 -0.91
C GLN A 51 -5.01 -35.49 0.44
N GLY A 52 -5.57 -34.70 1.37
CA GLY A 52 -5.94 -35.16 2.71
C GLY A 52 -4.84 -35.02 3.76
N VAL A 53 -3.62 -34.63 3.41
CA VAL A 53 -2.56 -34.32 4.36
C VAL A 53 -2.54 -32.81 4.64
N ASP A 54 -2.79 -32.42 5.89
CA ASP A 54 -2.65 -31.01 6.33
C ASP A 54 -1.17 -30.67 6.54
N PRO A 55 -0.57 -29.85 5.70
CA PRO A 55 0.85 -29.51 5.80
C PRO A 55 1.17 -28.69 7.06
N VAL A 56 0.25 -27.86 7.53
CA VAL A 56 0.43 -27.06 8.74
C VAL A 56 0.37 -27.95 9.98
N GLY A 57 -0.65 -28.80 10.05
CA GLY A 57 -0.81 -29.78 11.15
C GLY A 57 0.37 -30.73 11.27
N ALA A 58 0.90 -31.21 10.14
CA ALA A 58 2.10 -32.06 10.10
C ALA A 58 3.33 -31.37 10.72
N CYS A 59 3.57 -30.11 10.38
CA CYS A 59 4.69 -29.35 10.90
C CYS A 59 4.53 -28.93 12.36
N VAL A 60 3.30 -28.60 12.78
CA VAL A 60 3.00 -28.25 14.18
C VAL A 60 3.15 -29.49 15.08
N GLY A 61 2.63 -30.61 14.63
CA GLY A 61 2.61 -31.88 15.37
C GLY A 61 1.63 -31.88 16.54
N PRO A 62 1.46 -33.04 17.22
CA PRO A 62 0.55 -33.16 18.35
C PRO A 62 0.85 -32.13 19.45
N ARG A 63 -0.15 -31.30 19.76
CA ARG A 63 -0.01 -30.21 20.75
C ARG A 63 1.19 -29.29 20.53
N GLY A 64 1.65 -29.15 19.28
CA GLY A 64 2.79 -28.31 18.90
C GLY A 64 4.17 -28.92 19.27
N SER A 65 4.27 -30.21 19.46
CA SER A 65 5.53 -30.86 19.89
C SER A 65 6.65 -30.65 18.88
N ARG A 66 6.39 -30.89 17.57
CA ARG A 66 7.40 -30.81 16.52
C ARG A 66 7.94 -29.39 16.37
N VAL A 67 7.05 -28.40 16.22
CA VAL A 67 7.49 -26.99 16.09
C VAL A 67 8.26 -26.50 17.33
N ARG A 68 7.89 -26.98 18.54
CA ARG A 68 8.63 -26.62 19.76
C ARG A 68 10.05 -27.18 19.78
N MET A 69 10.28 -28.38 19.23
CA MET A 69 11.63 -28.95 19.10
C MET A 69 12.50 -28.07 18.20
N VAL A 70 11.96 -27.66 17.05
CA VAL A 70 12.67 -26.76 16.12
C VAL A 70 12.94 -25.38 16.78
N VAL A 71 11.94 -24.79 17.44
CA VAL A 71 12.08 -23.52 18.19
C VAL A 71 13.14 -23.62 19.26
N SER A 72 13.18 -24.74 20.02
CA SER A 72 14.20 -25.00 21.05
C SER A 72 15.61 -25.07 20.43
N GLU A 73 15.77 -25.78 19.33
CA GLU A 73 17.05 -25.87 18.61
C GLU A 73 17.51 -24.49 18.10
N LEU A 74 16.57 -23.64 17.68
CA LEU A 74 16.84 -22.27 17.24
C LEU A 74 16.91 -21.25 18.40
N ARG A 75 17.03 -21.74 19.64
CA ARG A 75 17.18 -20.90 20.85
C ARG A 75 16.03 -19.94 21.11
N GLY A 76 14.81 -20.36 20.82
CA GLY A 76 13.58 -19.58 21.08
C GLY A 76 13.14 -18.69 19.93
N GLU A 77 13.71 -18.82 18.73
CA GLU A 77 13.25 -18.15 17.52
C GLU A 77 11.81 -18.58 17.23
N LYS A 78 10.87 -17.62 17.17
CA LYS A 78 9.45 -17.90 16.90
C LYS A 78 9.24 -18.30 15.46
N ILE A 79 8.41 -19.32 15.21
CA ILE A 79 8.14 -19.81 13.87
C ILE A 79 6.64 -19.76 13.60
N ASP A 80 6.27 -19.04 12.53
CA ASP A 80 4.91 -19.06 11.98
C ASP A 80 4.86 -20.00 10.78
N ILE A 81 3.97 -20.98 10.85
CA ILE A 81 3.77 -21.97 9.78
C ILE A 81 2.52 -21.58 8.98
N ILE A 82 2.69 -21.34 7.69
CA ILE A 82 1.70 -20.74 6.81
C ILE A 82 1.42 -21.70 5.65
N PRO A 83 0.16 -22.03 5.36
CA PRO A 83 -0.16 -22.80 4.17
C PRO A 83 0.15 -21.98 2.92
N PHE A 84 0.93 -22.54 2.01
CA PHE A 84 1.17 -21.95 0.70
C PHE A 84 -0.13 -21.95 -0.12
N ASN A 85 -0.36 -20.91 -0.88
CA ASN A 85 -1.47 -20.80 -1.80
C ASN A 85 -0.97 -20.16 -3.10
N GLU A 86 -1.45 -20.65 -4.23
CA GLU A 86 -1.10 -20.08 -5.55
C GLU A 86 -1.82 -18.76 -5.80
N GLU A 87 -2.99 -18.56 -5.16
CA GLU A 87 -3.73 -17.30 -5.23
C GLU A 87 -3.07 -16.24 -4.32
N PRO A 88 -2.54 -15.14 -4.90
CA PRO A 88 -1.76 -14.17 -4.15
C PRO A 88 -2.52 -13.56 -2.98
N ALA A 89 -3.79 -13.17 -3.18
CA ALA A 89 -4.60 -12.55 -2.14
C ALA A 89 -4.71 -13.43 -0.90
N ARG A 90 -5.00 -14.72 -1.09
CA ARG A 90 -5.09 -15.72 -0.01
C ARG A 90 -3.75 -15.97 0.64
N TYR A 91 -2.69 -16.02 -0.15
CA TYR A 91 -1.35 -16.26 0.38
C TYR A 91 -0.88 -15.10 1.26
N VAL A 92 -1.05 -13.86 0.78
CA VAL A 92 -0.73 -12.64 1.56
C VAL A 92 -1.56 -12.57 2.85
N ALA A 93 -2.88 -12.84 2.77
CA ALA A 93 -3.74 -12.86 3.96
C ALA A 93 -3.24 -13.85 5.02
N LYS A 94 -2.85 -15.06 4.61
CA LYS A 94 -2.31 -16.09 5.52
C LYS A 94 -0.92 -15.75 6.03
N ALA A 95 -0.09 -15.12 5.20
CA ALA A 95 1.27 -14.71 5.58
C ALA A 95 1.29 -13.66 6.70
N LEU A 96 0.24 -12.87 6.86
CA LEU A 96 0.09 -11.89 7.95
C LEU A 96 -0.35 -12.51 9.29
N SER A 97 -0.60 -13.83 9.33
CA SER A 97 -0.86 -14.53 10.61
C SER A 97 0.19 -14.11 11.67
N PRO A 98 -0.22 -13.88 12.94
CA PRO A 98 -1.51 -14.23 13.54
C PRO A 98 -2.61 -13.17 13.41
N ALA A 99 -2.37 -12.04 12.72
CA ALA A 99 -3.41 -11.03 12.49
C ALA A 99 -4.52 -11.57 11.60
N ARG A 100 -5.74 -11.15 11.90
CA ARG A 100 -6.89 -11.43 11.04
C ARG A 100 -6.96 -10.37 9.95
N VAL A 101 -7.08 -10.84 8.72
CA VAL A 101 -7.23 -10.00 7.54
C VAL A 101 -8.69 -10.07 7.11
N ARG A 102 -9.27 -8.91 6.79
CA ARG A 102 -10.63 -8.82 6.26
C ARG A 102 -10.62 -9.01 4.75
N GLU A 103 -9.80 -8.24 4.06
CA GLU A 103 -9.74 -8.20 2.60
C GLU A 103 -8.32 -7.94 2.11
N VAL A 104 -8.02 -8.41 0.91
CA VAL A 104 -6.74 -8.14 0.24
C VAL A 104 -7.04 -7.76 -1.21
N LEU A 105 -6.66 -6.55 -1.58
CA LEU A 105 -6.71 -6.04 -2.94
C LEU A 105 -5.33 -6.20 -3.56
N VAL A 106 -5.27 -6.84 -4.71
CA VAL A 106 -3.99 -7.22 -5.35
C VAL A 106 -3.85 -6.47 -6.66
N ASP A 107 -2.71 -5.83 -6.84
CA ASP A 107 -2.27 -5.27 -8.11
C ASP A 107 -1.13 -6.14 -8.65
N ASP A 108 -1.43 -6.92 -9.70
CA ASP A 108 -0.48 -7.84 -10.31
C ASP A 108 0.61 -7.12 -11.12
N GLU A 109 0.33 -5.93 -11.64
CA GLU A 109 1.27 -5.17 -12.46
C GLU A 109 2.40 -4.60 -11.59
N GLU A 110 2.05 -3.99 -10.45
CA GLU A 110 3.00 -3.43 -9.50
C GLU A 110 3.50 -4.45 -8.47
N ARG A 111 2.92 -5.64 -8.43
CA ARG A 111 3.11 -6.64 -7.38
C ARG A 111 2.88 -6.08 -5.98
N GLN A 112 1.83 -5.29 -5.86
CA GLN A 112 1.41 -4.67 -4.61
C GLN A 112 0.12 -5.31 -4.10
N ALA A 113 0.04 -5.50 -2.79
CA ALA A 113 -1.14 -5.99 -2.11
C ALA A 113 -1.54 -4.99 -1.02
N THR A 114 -2.71 -4.38 -1.14
CA THR A 114 -3.32 -3.57 -0.09
C THR A 114 -4.16 -4.48 0.79
N VAL A 115 -3.80 -4.54 2.06
CA VAL A 115 -4.42 -5.44 3.04
C VAL A 115 -5.25 -4.64 4.03
N ILE A 116 -6.54 -4.93 4.09
CA ILE A 116 -7.48 -4.29 4.99
C ILE A 116 -7.66 -5.18 6.22
N VAL A 117 -7.40 -4.60 7.38
CA VAL A 117 -7.51 -5.30 8.67
C VAL A 117 -8.45 -4.54 9.61
N PRO A 118 -9.15 -5.22 10.55
CA PRO A 118 -9.86 -4.56 11.63
C PRO A 118 -8.91 -3.64 12.42
N ASP A 119 -9.43 -2.52 12.93
CA ASP A 119 -8.62 -1.51 13.63
C ASP A 119 -7.84 -2.10 14.82
N ASP A 120 -8.44 -3.03 15.55
CA ASP A 120 -7.81 -3.75 16.66
C ASP A 120 -6.68 -4.70 16.22
N GLN A 121 -6.63 -5.08 14.93
CA GLN A 121 -5.64 -5.99 14.38
C GLN A 121 -4.45 -5.26 13.70
N LEU A 122 -4.55 -3.96 13.47
CA LEU A 122 -3.54 -3.18 12.73
C LEU A 122 -2.13 -3.34 13.33
N SER A 123 -2.00 -3.12 14.65
CA SER A 123 -0.72 -3.25 15.35
C SER A 123 -0.16 -4.67 15.27
N LEU A 124 -1.03 -5.69 15.29
CA LEU A 124 -0.62 -7.10 15.20
C LEU A 124 -0.20 -7.45 13.77
N ALA A 125 -0.89 -6.93 12.76
CA ALA A 125 -0.57 -7.13 11.35
C ALA A 125 0.79 -6.51 10.99
N ILE A 126 1.08 -5.31 11.48
CA ILE A 126 2.39 -4.67 11.32
C ILE A 126 3.45 -5.40 12.14
N GLY A 127 3.13 -5.71 13.39
CA GLY A 127 4.05 -6.32 14.35
C GLY A 127 5.09 -5.35 14.91
N ARG A 128 5.86 -5.82 15.89
CA ARG A 128 6.93 -5.02 16.49
C ARG A 128 7.96 -4.63 15.43
N GLU A 129 8.26 -3.34 15.31
CA GLU A 129 9.20 -2.77 14.32
C GLU A 129 8.88 -3.17 12.86
N GLY A 130 7.60 -3.41 12.55
CA GLY A 130 7.18 -3.84 11.23
C GLY A 130 7.61 -5.28 10.86
N MET A 131 8.02 -6.08 11.82
CA MET A 131 8.61 -7.39 11.55
C MET A 131 7.62 -8.37 10.92
N ASN A 132 6.35 -8.35 11.36
CA ASN A 132 5.35 -9.27 10.81
C ASN A 132 5.07 -8.95 9.34
N ALA A 133 4.83 -7.68 9.00
CA ALA A 133 4.62 -7.22 7.63
C ALA A 133 5.85 -7.47 6.73
N ARG A 134 7.05 -7.16 7.22
CA ARG A 134 8.31 -7.35 6.48
C ARG A 134 8.59 -8.82 6.17
N LEU A 135 8.37 -9.72 7.15
CA LEU A 135 8.52 -11.17 6.91
C LEU A 135 7.47 -11.70 5.96
N ALA A 136 6.21 -11.22 6.06
CA ALA A 136 5.15 -11.59 5.13
C ALA A 136 5.49 -11.14 3.70
N ALA A 137 5.96 -9.90 3.52
CA ALA A 137 6.37 -9.39 2.21
C ALA A 137 7.53 -10.20 1.60
N ARG A 138 8.55 -10.55 2.41
CA ARG A 138 9.66 -11.40 1.94
C ARG A 138 9.21 -12.82 1.59
N LEU A 139 8.27 -13.38 2.34
CA LEU A 139 7.78 -14.74 2.13
C LEU A 139 6.95 -14.84 0.85
N THR A 140 6.10 -13.86 0.60
CA THR A 140 5.17 -13.85 -0.53
C THR A 140 5.78 -13.28 -1.80
N GLY A 141 6.80 -12.40 -1.66
CA GLY A 141 7.38 -11.65 -2.78
C GLY A 141 6.51 -10.48 -3.24
N TRP A 142 5.51 -10.09 -2.41
CA TRP A 142 4.61 -8.97 -2.67
C TRP A 142 4.96 -7.76 -1.80
N ARG A 143 4.78 -6.58 -2.35
CA ARG A 143 4.79 -5.35 -1.57
C ARG A 143 3.48 -5.24 -0.81
N ILE A 144 3.53 -5.24 0.52
CA ILE A 144 2.33 -5.26 1.36
C ILE A 144 2.12 -3.88 1.97
N ASP A 145 0.96 -3.28 1.69
CA ASP A 145 0.45 -2.08 2.34
C ASP A 145 -0.70 -2.47 3.26
N ILE A 146 -0.62 -2.10 4.55
CA ILE A 146 -1.61 -2.52 5.55
C ILE A 146 -2.37 -1.29 6.01
N LYS A 147 -3.70 -1.32 5.82
CA LYS A 147 -4.63 -0.26 6.22
C LYS A 147 -5.66 -0.80 7.20
N SER A 148 -6.08 0.03 8.17
CA SER A 148 -7.23 -0.30 8.99
C SER A 148 -8.54 -0.07 8.22
N GLU A 149 -9.61 -0.77 8.62
CA GLU A 149 -10.95 -0.59 8.02
C GLU A 149 -11.39 0.87 8.06
N SER A 150 -11.19 1.54 9.19
CA SER A 150 -11.55 2.96 9.35
C SER A 150 -10.75 3.89 8.44
N THR A 151 -9.45 3.62 8.25
CA THR A 151 -8.59 4.40 7.34
C THR A 151 -8.99 4.18 5.89
N PHE A 152 -9.21 2.93 5.51
CA PHE A 152 -9.60 2.56 4.15
C PHE A 152 -10.97 3.18 3.78
N ALA A 153 -11.98 3.02 4.65
CA ALA A 153 -13.30 3.62 4.43
C ALA A 153 -13.26 5.15 4.34
N ARG A 154 -12.36 5.80 5.10
CA ARG A 154 -12.18 7.25 4.99
C ARG A 154 -11.54 7.64 3.67
N GLU A 155 -10.53 6.92 3.21
CA GLU A 155 -9.89 7.16 1.91
C GLU A 155 -10.88 6.95 0.77
N GLU A 156 -11.69 5.88 0.79
CA GLU A 156 -12.75 5.65 -0.20
C GLU A 156 -13.81 6.76 -0.16
N ALA A 157 -14.23 7.18 1.03
CA ALA A 157 -15.16 8.29 1.16
C ALA A 157 -14.56 9.62 0.68
N GLU A 158 -13.27 9.86 0.91
CA GLU A 158 -12.57 11.03 0.39
C GLU A 158 -12.43 11.00 -1.14
N ASP A 159 -12.31 9.82 -1.74
CA ASP A 159 -12.30 9.64 -3.20
C ASP A 159 -13.71 9.77 -3.81
N GLU A 160 -14.74 9.26 -3.12
CA GLU A 160 -16.13 9.27 -3.59
C GLU A 160 -16.87 10.59 -3.28
N PHE A 161 -16.60 11.22 -2.12
CA PHE A 161 -17.21 12.47 -1.66
C PHE A 161 -16.24 13.65 -1.62
N GLY A 162 -15.08 13.56 -2.24
CA GLY A 162 -13.94 14.49 -2.17
C GLY A 162 -14.20 15.93 -2.64
N ASP A 163 -15.43 16.42 -2.57
CA ASP A 163 -15.80 17.80 -2.97
C ASP A 163 -15.87 18.80 -1.81
N GLU A 164 -15.85 18.35 -0.54
CA GLU A 164 -15.94 19.23 0.62
C GLU A 164 -14.71 19.11 1.55
N THR A 165 -14.28 20.24 2.11
CA THR A 165 -13.29 20.29 3.19
C THR A 165 -13.95 19.93 4.53
N GLU A 166 -13.17 19.58 5.58
CA GLU A 166 -13.66 19.30 6.95
C GLU A 166 -14.53 20.43 7.53
N SER A 167 -14.47 21.62 6.94
CA SER A 167 -15.27 22.79 7.31
C SER A 167 -16.56 22.97 6.48
N GLY A 168 -16.95 21.99 5.66
CA GLY A 168 -18.13 22.06 4.79
C GLY A 168 -17.98 23.03 3.61
N VAL A 169 -16.75 23.42 3.27
CA VAL A 169 -16.43 24.27 2.12
C VAL A 169 -15.94 23.38 0.99
N ALA A 170 -16.45 23.59 -0.23
CA ALA A 170 -16.03 22.83 -1.41
C ALA A 170 -14.49 22.86 -1.57
N ARG A 171 -13.89 21.69 -1.88
CA ARG A 171 -12.46 21.61 -2.20
C ARG A 171 -12.18 22.17 -3.58
N CYS A 172 -10.98 22.73 -3.73
CA CYS A 172 -10.48 23.20 -5.02
C CYS A 172 -10.49 22.08 -6.07
N ALA A 173 -11.07 22.34 -7.24
CA ALA A 173 -11.19 21.35 -8.31
C ALA A 173 -9.89 21.10 -9.08
N ALA A 174 -8.83 21.88 -8.85
CA ALA A 174 -7.55 21.74 -9.56
C ALA A 174 -6.81 20.45 -9.17
N MET A 175 -6.13 19.85 -10.14
CA MET A 175 -5.26 18.70 -9.94
C MET A 175 -3.81 19.15 -9.72
N LEU A 176 -3.10 18.47 -8.84
CA LEU A 176 -1.67 18.65 -8.62
C LEU A 176 -0.86 17.78 -9.59
N ARG A 177 0.41 18.11 -9.81
CA ARG A 177 1.32 17.30 -10.64
C ARG A 177 1.51 15.86 -10.18
N THR A 178 1.07 15.57 -8.95
CA THR A 178 1.09 14.22 -8.36
C THR A 178 -0.15 13.38 -8.72
N GLY A 179 -1.06 13.91 -9.57
CA GLY A 179 -2.33 13.27 -9.88
C GLY A 179 -3.39 13.36 -8.76
N LYS A 180 -3.09 14.05 -7.65
CA LYS A 180 -4.03 14.24 -6.55
C LYS A 180 -4.74 15.59 -6.66
N ARG A 181 -6.01 15.63 -6.20
CA ARG A 181 -6.77 16.88 -6.12
C ARG A 181 -6.15 17.85 -5.10
N CYS A 182 -6.25 19.16 -5.36
CA CYS A 182 -5.74 20.19 -4.46
C CYS A 182 -6.47 20.15 -3.10
N PRO A 183 -5.76 20.14 -1.95
CA PRO A 183 -6.38 20.05 -0.64
C PRO A 183 -7.00 21.37 -0.15
N ASN A 184 -6.74 22.49 -0.81
CA ASN A 184 -7.21 23.80 -0.38
C ASN A 184 -8.71 23.98 -0.64
N ALA A 185 -9.36 24.79 0.19
CA ALA A 185 -10.75 25.19 -0.01
C ALA A 185 -10.91 26.04 -1.27
N ALA A 186 -11.98 25.83 -2.02
CA ALA A 186 -12.38 26.67 -3.14
C ALA A 186 -12.82 28.04 -2.61
N VAL A 187 -12.64 29.07 -3.43
CA VAL A 187 -13.08 30.45 -3.12
C VAL A 187 -14.29 30.77 -4.00
N PRO A 188 -15.50 30.88 -3.42
CA PRO A 188 -16.69 31.25 -4.17
C PRO A 188 -16.52 32.60 -4.89
N PRO A 189 -17.07 32.79 -6.09
CA PRO A 189 -17.99 31.90 -6.80
C PRO A 189 -17.32 30.80 -7.65
N THR A 190 -15.98 30.71 -7.62
CA THR A 190 -15.24 29.70 -8.39
C THR A 190 -15.13 28.39 -7.61
N ARG A 191 -14.88 27.28 -8.31
CA ARG A 191 -14.58 25.99 -7.70
C ARG A 191 -13.07 25.77 -7.47
N TYR A 192 -12.27 26.85 -7.49
CA TYR A 192 -10.82 26.82 -7.34
C TYR A 192 -10.37 27.66 -6.15
N CYS A 193 -9.21 27.31 -5.57
CA CYS A 193 -8.62 28.05 -4.46
C CYS A 193 -7.88 29.32 -4.93
N ALA A 194 -7.46 30.17 -3.97
CA ALA A 194 -6.77 31.43 -4.24
C ALA A 194 -5.31 31.28 -4.78
N LEU A 195 -4.81 30.07 -4.99
CA LEU A 195 -3.49 29.88 -5.62
C LEU A 195 -3.54 30.43 -7.05
N PRO A 196 -2.56 31.27 -7.48
CA PRO A 196 -2.60 31.93 -8.79
C PRO A 196 -2.81 30.98 -9.98
N ALA A 197 -2.18 29.81 -9.92
CA ALA A 197 -2.33 28.80 -10.97
C ALA A 197 -3.76 28.20 -11.01
N HIS A 198 -4.40 28.04 -9.85
CA HIS A 198 -5.74 27.47 -9.76
C HIS A 198 -6.83 28.51 -9.99
N ALA A 199 -6.64 29.75 -9.53
CA ALA A 199 -7.55 30.86 -9.79
C ALA A 199 -7.72 31.10 -11.29
N ARG A 200 -6.66 31.00 -12.09
CA ARG A 200 -6.72 31.11 -13.55
C ARG A 200 -7.62 30.09 -14.23
N LEU A 201 -7.76 28.88 -13.66
CA LEU A 201 -8.73 27.89 -14.18
C LEU A 201 -10.17 28.40 -14.05
N GLY A 202 -10.48 29.10 -12.95
CA GLY A 202 -11.75 29.77 -12.77
C GLY A 202 -12.01 30.89 -13.79
N GLU A 203 -10.98 31.64 -14.17
CA GLU A 203 -11.06 32.67 -15.21
C GLU A 203 -11.32 32.06 -16.59
N VAL A 204 -10.68 30.94 -16.92
CA VAL A 204 -10.91 30.17 -18.14
C VAL A 204 -12.35 29.66 -18.19
N GLU A 205 -12.85 29.05 -17.12
CA GLU A 205 -14.26 28.61 -17.04
C GLU A 205 -15.26 29.76 -17.23
N ALA A 206 -14.99 30.89 -16.60
CA ALA A 206 -15.84 32.06 -16.74
C ALA A 206 -15.86 32.58 -18.19
N SER A 207 -14.74 32.53 -18.89
CA SER A 207 -14.64 32.92 -20.30
C SER A 207 -15.29 31.94 -21.25
N LEU A 208 -15.24 30.64 -20.92
CA LEU A 208 -15.90 29.58 -21.71
C LEU A 208 -17.42 29.51 -21.48
N GLY A 209 -17.92 30.05 -20.37
CA GLY A 209 -19.29 29.91 -19.94
C GLY A 209 -19.71 28.46 -19.59
N ARG A 210 -18.74 27.58 -19.38
CA ARG A 210 -18.93 26.18 -18.96
C ARG A 210 -17.80 25.73 -18.03
N PRO A 211 -18.05 24.74 -17.15
CA PRO A 211 -16.99 24.13 -16.38
C PRO A 211 -16.02 23.36 -17.29
N LEU A 212 -14.73 23.33 -16.87
CA LEU A 212 -13.72 22.47 -17.48
C LEU A 212 -14.02 20.99 -17.14
N THR A 213 -13.80 20.11 -18.10
CA THR A 213 -13.91 18.67 -17.85
C THR A 213 -12.78 18.19 -16.92
N PRO A 214 -12.93 17.04 -16.25
CA PRO A 214 -11.86 16.48 -15.43
C PRO A 214 -10.54 16.32 -16.18
N GLU A 215 -10.60 15.88 -17.45
CA GLU A 215 -9.42 15.73 -18.31
C GLU A 215 -8.73 17.08 -18.61
N GLU A 216 -9.51 18.13 -18.91
CA GLU A 216 -8.99 19.49 -19.13
C GLU A 216 -8.33 20.06 -17.85
N VAL A 217 -8.90 19.77 -16.67
CA VAL A 217 -8.33 20.20 -15.38
C VAL A 217 -7.03 19.45 -15.07
N GLU A 218 -6.95 18.17 -15.36
CA GLU A 218 -5.76 17.36 -15.20
C GLU A 218 -4.66 17.80 -16.17
N GLU A 219 -5.01 18.00 -17.44
CA GLU A 219 -4.08 18.50 -18.46
C GLU A 219 -3.49 19.85 -18.07
N ALA A 220 -4.28 20.77 -17.53
CA ALA A 220 -3.86 22.07 -17.05
C ALA A 220 -2.84 22.04 -15.88
N SER A 221 -2.66 20.90 -15.24
CA SER A 221 -1.66 20.71 -14.19
C SER A 221 -0.22 20.70 -14.74
N THR A 222 -0.06 20.51 -16.04
CA THR A 222 1.24 20.51 -16.73
C THR A 222 1.46 21.82 -17.52
N PRO A 223 2.72 22.31 -17.68
CA PRO A 223 2.99 23.55 -18.42
C PRO A 223 2.48 23.52 -19.87
N LYS A 224 2.65 22.39 -20.56
CA LYS A 224 2.19 22.23 -21.95
C LYS A 224 0.68 22.10 -22.07
N GLY A 225 0.05 21.43 -21.10
CA GLY A 225 -1.40 21.31 -21.05
C GLY A 225 -2.05 22.64 -20.67
N TRP A 226 -1.42 23.43 -19.81
CA TRP A 226 -1.88 24.78 -19.50
C TRP A 226 -1.99 25.67 -20.76
N GLU A 227 -0.98 25.64 -21.65
CA GLU A 227 -1.02 26.40 -22.90
C GLU A 227 -2.25 26.02 -23.72
N ARG A 228 -2.54 24.72 -23.87
CA ARG A 228 -3.72 24.23 -24.59
C ARG A 228 -5.05 24.63 -23.94
N VAL A 229 -5.16 24.49 -22.62
CA VAL A 229 -6.38 24.86 -21.89
C VAL A 229 -6.61 26.38 -21.93
N SER A 230 -5.55 27.19 -21.87
CA SER A 230 -5.65 28.66 -21.99
C SER A 230 -6.05 29.11 -23.38
N GLU A 231 -5.69 28.37 -24.44
CA GLU A 231 -6.11 28.64 -25.82
C GLU A 231 -7.62 28.39 -26.08
N LEU A 232 -8.28 27.61 -25.20
CA LEU A 232 -9.73 27.43 -25.27
C LEU A 232 -10.50 28.71 -24.93
N ALA A 233 -9.88 29.62 -24.14
CA ALA A 233 -10.49 30.89 -23.77
C ALA A 233 -10.40 31.89 -24.95
N PRO A 234 -11.50 32.58 -25.30
CA PRO A 234 -11.46 33.63 -26.32
C PRO A 234 -10.49 34.75 -25.87
N ALA A 235 -9.67 35.26 -26.81
CA ALA A 235 -8.55 36.16 -26.60
C ALA A 235 -8.85 37.52 -25.89
N ALA A 236 -10.08 37.75 -25.47
CA ALA A 236 -10.54 39.00 -24.84
C ALA A 236 -10.36 39.07 -23.31
N ALA A 237 -9.95 37.97 -22.65
CA ALA A 237 -9.92 37.91 -21.16
C ALA A 237 -8.53 38.09 -20.53
N VAL A 238 -7.48 38.35 -21.29
CA VAL A 238 -6.08 38.39 -20.80
C VAL A 238 -5.48 39.81 -20.77
N SER A 239 -6.26 40.87 -20.94
CA SER A 239 -5.76 42.25 -20.88
C SER A 239 -6.20 42.96 -19.59
N GLY A 240 -5.53 42.64 -18.52
CA GLY A 240 -5.64 43.30 -17.21
C GLY A 240 -4.28 43.46 -16.54
N SER A 241 -3.25 43.85 -17.30
CA SER A 241 -2.02 44.42 -16.73
C SER A 241 -2.27 45.89 -16.46
N GLY A 242 -2.58 46.24 -15.19
CA GLY A 242 -2.60 47.62 -14.75
C GLY A 242 -1.24 48.28 -14.97
N GLU A 243 -1.21 49.24 -15.83
CA GLU A 243 -0.19 50.25 -15.87
C GLU A 243 -0.22 50.98 -14.53
N VAL A 244 0.87 50.92 -13.80
CA VAL A 244 1.14 51.82 -12.69
C VAL A 244 1.67 53.11 -13.29
N ASP A 245 0.81 54.14 -13.37
CA ASP A 245 1.21 55.50 -13.69
C ASP A 245 2.18 55.98 -12.58
N GLU A 246 3.45 56.18 -12.95
CA GLU A 246 4.39 57.02 -12.23
C GLU A 246 4.03 58.47 -12.56
N GLU A 247 3.22 59.11 -11.75
CA GLU A 247 3.19 60.59 -11.72
C GLU A 247 4.18 61.10 -10.68
N GLY A 248 5.20 61.77 -11.20
CA GLY A 248 6.13 62.61 -10.46
C GLY A 248 5.40 63.77 -9.84
N GLY A 249 5.74 64.08 -8.60
CA GLY A 249 5.34 65.25 -7.85
C GLY A 249 6.58 65.84 -7.21
N ASP A 250 7.18 66.79 -7.91
CA ASP A 250 8.16 67.74 -7.43
C ASP A 250 7.44 68.72 -6.45
N GLY A 251 8.09 69.02 -5.26
CA GLY A 251 7.60 70.01 -4.31
C GLY A 251 8.22 69.87 -2.94
#